data_39814881a43d3d0dd910869043045ee3
#
_entry.id   39814881a43d3d0dd910869043045ee3
#
_cell.length_a   1.000
_cell.length_b   1.000
_cell.length_c   1.000
_cell.angle_alpha   90.00
_cell.angle_beta   90.00
_cell.angle_gamma   90.00
#
_symmetry.space_group_name_H-M   'P 1'
#
loop_
_entity.id
_entity.type
_entity.pdbx_description
1 polymer ?
#
loop_
_entity_poly.entity_id
_entity_poly.type
_entity_poly.pdbx_seq_one_letter_code
_entity_poly.pdbx_strand_id
1 'polypeptide(L)'
;MGSIARAPRLPFVLVGIALGIALADRLGASLQFLAFCGLASMGLEHIVVDRATHRLARATTMRAGFFGFVLLSIGALSDAQPGRIAVMVGASLLTALALTVLSAVSRNGLGRGDVRLASVLALHLASIGALVALRGIALSFVVGGLVAVGLVLSRRTTRSSTFAFGPYLIVATFAVVLIPAFGR
;
A
#
# COMPACT_ATOMS: atom_id res chain seq x y z
N MET A 1 21.49 -20.97 -19.45
CA MET A 1 20.14 -21.09 -18.90
C MET A 1 20.28 -21.21 -17.38
N GLY A 2 20.25 -20.08 -16.67
CA GLY A 2 20.41 -20.03 -15.21
C GLY A 2 19.13 -20.47 -14.53
N SER A 3 19.22 -21.44 -13.65
CA SER A 3 18.16 -21.87 -12.74
C SER A 3 17.79 -20.67 -11.86
N ILE A 4 16.62 -20.09 -12.08
CA ILE A 4 15.99 -19.15 -11.17
C ILE A 4 15.69 -19.94 -9.91
N ALA A 5 16.52 -19.79 -8.88
CA ALA A 5 16.31 -20.40 -7.58
C ALA A 5 14.89 -20.03 -7.13
N ARG A 6 14.01 -21.03 -7.05
CA ARG A 6 12.63 -20.86 -6.56
C ARG A 6 12.73 -20.39 -5.11
N ALA A 7 12.51 -19.09 -4.88
CA ALA A 7 12.36 -18.56 -3.53
C ALA A 7 11.37 -19.43 -2.75
N PRO A 8 11.59 -19.69 -1.45
CA PRO A 8 10.72 -20.52 -0.65
C PRO A 8 9.30 -19.92 -0.67
N ARG A 9 8.40 -20.55 -1.40
CA ARG A 9 7.00 -20.08 -1.55
C ARG A 9 6.20 -20.18 -0.25
N LEU A 10 6.59 -21.14 0.61
CA LEU A 10 5.89 -21.45 1.85
C LEU A 10 5.72 -20.24 2.80
N PRO A 11 6.76 -19.46 3.16
CA PRO A 11 6.58 -18.32 4.05
C PRO A 11 5.64 -17.23 3.48
N PHE A 12 5.65 -17.01 2.17
CA PHE A 12 4.73 -16.04 1.54
C PHE A 12 3.28 -16.52 1.58
N VAL A 13 3.05 -17.81 1.38
CA VAL A 13 1.72 -18.41 1.50
C VAL A 13 1.22 -18.30 2.93
N LEU A 14 2.03 -18.62 3.92
CA LEU A 14 1.65 -18.50 5.34
C LEU A 14 1.33 -17.06 5.74
N VAL A 15 2.14 -16.10 5.30
CA VAL A 15 1.87 -14.66 5.52
C VAL A 15 0.57 -14.25 4.84
N GLY A 16 0.32 -14.69 3.61
CA GLY A 16 -0.92 -14.40 2.89
C GLY A 16 -2.15 -14.96 3.59
N ILE A 17 -2.09 -16.19 4.08
CA ILE A 17 -3.18 -16.83 4.85
C ILE A 17 -3.42 -16.07 6.17
N ALA A 18 -2.37 -15.80 6.94
CA ALA A 18 -2.49 -15.07 8.21
C ALA A 18 -3.10 -13.69 8.01
N LEU A 19 -2.64 -12.97 6.97
CA LEU A 19 -3.18 -11.66 6.61
C LEU A 19 -4.65 -11.76 6.17
N GLY A 20 -5.01 -12.78 5.38
CA GLY A 20 -6.39 -13.03 4.96
C GLY A 20 -7.33 -13.29 6.15
N ILE A 21 -6.90 -14.12 7.11
CA ILE A 21 -7.66 -14.39 8.34
C ILE A 21 -7.85 -13.10 9.15
N ALA A 22 -6.78 -12.33 9.35
CA ALA A 22 -6.84 -11.08 10.09
C ALA A 22 -7.74 -10.03 9.42
N LEU A 23 -7.71 -9.95 8.09
CA LEU A 23 -8.62 -9.09 7.32
C LEU A 23 -10.08 -9.55 7.41
N ALA A 24 -10.34 -10.86 7.38
CA ALA A 24 -11.68 -11.42 7.54
C ALA A 24 -12.26 -11.09 8.92
N ASP A 25 -11.45 -11.19 9.98
CA ASP A 25 -11.85 -10.81 11.33
C ASP A 25 -12.23 -9.33 11.45
N ARG A 26 -11.53 -8.47 10.72
CA ARG A 26 -11.71 -7.00 10.75
C ARG A 26 -12.81 -6.47 9.85
N LEU A 27 -12.91 -6.98 8.64
CA LEU A 27 -13.77 -6.46 7.59
C LEU A 27 -15.03 -7.32 7.35
N GLY A 28 -15.08 -8.49 7.98
CA GLY A 28 -16.13 -9.47 7.73
C GLY A 28 -16.13 -9.99 6.29
N ALA A 29 -17.15 -10.78 5.92
CA ALA A 29 -17.34 -11.27 4.56
C ALA A 29 -17.99 -10.17 3.68
N SER A 30 -17.21 -9.18 3.28
CA SER A 30 -17.67 -7.99 2.56
C SER A 30 -16.89 -7.79 1.25
N LEU A 31 -17.43 -6.95 0.35
CA LEU A 31 -16.69 -6.52 -0.85
C LEU A 31 -15.40 -5.77 -0.50
N GLN A 32 -15.40 -5.08 0.65
CA GLN A 32 -14.22 -4.43 1.18
C GLN A 32 -13.12 -5.44 1.54
N PHE A 33 -13.48 -6.57 2.18
CA PHE A 33 -12.55 -7.68 2.43
C PHE A 33 -11.91 -8.19 1.14
N LEU A 34 -12.71 -8.44 0.09
CA LEU A 34 -12.19 -8.90 -1.20
C LEU A 34 -11.23 -7.89 -1.84
N ALA A 35 -11.55 -6.59 -1.77
CA ALA A 35 -10.67 -5.53 -2.27
C ALA A 35 -9.32 -5.52 -1.54
N PHE A 36 -9.32 -5.65 -0.20
CA PHE A 36 -8.11 -5.72 0.60
C PHE A 36 -7.32 -7.03 0.42
N CYS A 37 -7.97 -8.15 0.13
CA CYS A 37 -7.28 -9.39 -0.28
C CYS A 37 -6.55 -9.22 -1.61
N GLY A 38 -7.17 -8.55 -2.59
CA GLY A 38 -6.52 -8.19 -3.86
C GLY A 38 -5.31 -7.27 -3.64
N LEU A 39 -5.46 -6.29 -2.74
CA LEU A 39 -4.36 -5.40 -2.35
C LEU A 39 -3.22 -6.16 -1.65
N ALA A 40 -3.53 -7.11 -0.77
CA ALA A 40 -2.55 -7.95 -0.08
C ALA A 40 -1.77 -8.83 -1.07
N SER A 41 -2.46 -9.44 -2.02
CA SER A 41 -1.83 -10.24 -3.08
C SER A 41 -0.85 -9.40 -3.91
N MET A 42 -1.27 -8.19 -4.32
CA MET A 42 -0.39 -7.23 -4.99
C MET A 42 0.82 -6.86 -4.11
N GLY A 43 0.59 -6.59 -2.81
CA GLY A 43 1.65 -6.24 -1.87
C GLY A 43 2.71 -7.33 -1.74
N LEU A 44 2.29 -8.59 -1.64
CA LEU A 44 3.19 -9.75 -1.60
C LEU A 44 3.99 -9.89 -2.90
N GLU A 45 3.34 -9.73 -4.06
CA GLU A 45 4.04 -9.71 -5.35
C GLU A 45 5.09 -8.61 -5.43
N HIS A 46 4.78 -7.40 -4.95
CA HIS A 46 5.70 -6.27 -4.94
C HIS A 46 6.93 -6.54 -4.07
N ILE A 47 6.77 -7.12 -2.89
CA ILE A 47 7.88 -7.47 -1.99
C ILE A 47 8.80 -8.51 -2.65
N VAL A 48 8.25 -9.45 -3.41
CA VAL A 48 9.03 -10.49 -4.11
C VAL A 48 9.73 -9.94 -5.34
N VAL A 49 9.01 -9.17 -6.17
CA VAL A 49 9.51 -8.64 -7.45
C VAL A 49 10.48 -7.49 -7.25
N ASP A 50 10.26 -6.61 -6.25
CA ASP A 50 11.13 -5.47 -5.97
C ASP A 50 12.53 -5.92 -5.53
N ARG A 51 12.62 -7.03 -4.77
CA ARG A 51 13.91 -7.65 -4.44
C ARG A 51 14.69 -8.17 -5.65
N ALA A 52 14.00 -8.53 -6.73
CA ALA A 52 14.62 -9.12 -7.91
C ALA A 52 14.90 -8.10 -9.02
N THR A 53 14.09 -7.06 -9.16
CA THR A 53 14.11 -6.17 -10.33
C THR A 53 14.21 -4.68 -10.02
N HIS A 54 14.04 -4.25 -8.76
CA HIS A 54 13.94 -2.85 -8.32
C HIS A 54 12.93 -2.02 -9.15
N ARG A 55 11.90 -2.68 -9.68
CA ARG A 55 10.83 -2.06 -10.48
C ARG A 55 9.47 -2.49 -9.95
N LEU A 56 8.76 -1.56 -9.34
CA LEU A 56 7.34 -1.75 -9.03
C LEU A 56 6.58 -2.01 -10.34
N ALA A 57 5.96 -3.18 -10.46
CA ALA A 57 5.20 -3.56 -11.64
C ALA A 57 3.98 -2.65 -11.78
N ARG A 58 4.07 -1.64 -12.66
CA ARG A 58 3.00 -0.65 -12.90
C ARG A 58 1.66 -1.31 -13.16
N ALA A 59 1.67 -2.39 -13.96
CA ALA A 59 0.45 -3.10 -14.33
C ALA A 59 -0.27 -3.72 -13.12
N THR A 60 0.48 -4.32 -12.18
CA THR A 60 -0.08 -4.95 -10.98
C THR A 60 -0.72 -3.90 -10.06
N THR A 61 -0.04 -2.76 -9.81
CA THR A 61 -0.58 -1.66 -9.02
C THR A 61 -1.86 -1.09 -9.64
N MET A 62 -1.87 -0.87 -10.95
CA MET A 62 -3.04 -0.33 -11.65
C MET A 62 -4.22 -1.31 -11.65
N ARG A 63 -3.98 -2.60 -11.81
CA ARG A 63 -5.03 -3.63 -11.71
C ARG A 63 -5.63 -3.67 -10.31
N ALA A 64 -4.81 -3.73 -9.27
CA ALA A 64 -5.28 -3.72 -7.88
C ALA A 64 -6.08 -2.44 -7.59
N GLY A 65 -5.62 -1.27 -8.06
CA GLY A 65 -6.35 -0.01 -7.94
C GLY A 65 -7.70 -0.04 -8.63
N PHE A 66 -7.76 -0.52 -9.88
CA PHE A 66 -9.00 -0.59 -10.66
C PHE A 66 -10.01 -1.57 -10.05
N PHE A 67 -9.61 -2.82 -9.82
CA PHE A 67 -10.51 -3.83 -9.25
C PHE A 67 -10.93 -3.47 -7.83
N GLY A 68 -10.00 -2.95 -7.01
CA GLY A 68 -10.32 -2.46 -5.68
C GLY A 68 -11.34 -1.32 -5.73
N PHE A 69 -11.15 -0.33 -6.61
CA PHE A 69 -12.10 0.77 -6.78
C PHE A 69 -13.50 0.28 -7.17
N VAL A 70 -13.59 -0.67 -8.12
CA VAL A 70 -14.88 -1.25 -8.54
C VAL A 70 -15.58 -1.95 -7.38
N LEU A 71 -14.88 -2.86 -6.67
CA LEU A 71 -15.45 -3.61 -5.55
C LEU A 71 -15.89 -2.68 -4.41
N LEU A 72 -15.05 -1.69 -4.05
CA LEU A 72 -15.34 -0.74 -2.99
C LEU A 72 -16.49 0.20 -3.37
N SER A 73 -16.61 0.59 -4.65
CA SER A 73 -17.72 1.41 -5.13
C SER A 73 -19.03 0.65 -5.10
N ILE A 74 -19.05 -0.63 -5.52
CA ILE A 74 -20.22 -1.49 -5.42
C ILE A 74 -20.61 -1.64 -3.94
N GLY A 75 -19.65 -1.89 -3.03
CA GLY A 75 -19.91 -1.96 -1.60
C GLY A 75 -20.52 -0.67 -1.05
N ALA A 76 -19.97 0.49 -1.39
CA ALA A 76 -20.48 1.78 -0.96
C ALA A 76 -21.91 2.05 -1.45
N LEU A 77 -22.24 1.63 -2.67
CA LEU A 77 -23.59 1.74 -3.21
C LEU A 77 -24.56 0.77 -2.52
N SER A 78 -24.14 -0.46 -2.26
CA SER A 78 -24.93 -1.47 -1.54
C SER A 78 -25.24 -1.04 -0.10
N ASP A 79 -24.31 -0.34 0.54
CA ASP A 79 -24.47 0.23 1.89
C ASP A 79 -25.27 1.55 1.90
N ALA A 80 -25.80 1.99 0.77
CA ALA A 80 -26.47 3.29 0.57
C ALA A 80 -25.59 4.50 0.98
N GLN A 81 -24.26 4.39 0.79
CA GLN A 81 -23.29 5.44 1.12
C GLN A 81 -22.49 5.92 -0.11
N PRO A 82 -23.13 6.49 -1.16
CA PRO A 82 -22.45 6.91 -2.39
C PRO A 82 -21.39 8.00 -2.14
N GLY A 83 -21.53 8.81 -1.10
CA GLY A 83 -20.54 9.82 -0.70
C GLY A 83 -19.17 9.22 -0.37
N ARG A 84 -19.11 7.95 0.05
CA ARG A 84 -17.85 7.23 0.30
C ARG A 84 -16.99 7.15 -0.96
N ILE A 85 -17.59 7.05 -2.15
CA ILE A 85 -16.87 7.02 -3.43
C ILE A 85 -16.11 8.35 -3.64
N ALA A 86 -16.75 9.48 -3.36
CA ALA A 86 -16.09 10.78 -3.46
C ALA A 86 -14.91 10.90 -2.48
N VAL A 87 -15.05 10.37 -1.26
CA VAL A 87 -13.96 10.33 -0.26
C VAL A 87 -12.79 9.48 -0.74
N MET A 88 -13.05 8.29 -1.31
CA MET A 88 -12.02 7.41 -1.87
C MET A 88 -11.25 8.08 -3.01
N VAL A 89 -11.96 8.65 -3.98
CA VAL A 89 -11.36 9.34 -5.12
C VAL A 89 -10.59 10.58 -4.66
N GLY A 90 -11.17 11.38 -3.78
CA GLY A 90 -10.55 12.57 -3.21
C GLY A 90 -9.24 12.25 -2.47
N ALA A 91 -9.24 11.23 -1.61
CA ALA A 91 -8.05 10.80 -0.88
C ALA A 91 -6.95 10.30 -1.84
N SER A 92 -7.32 9.53 -2.87
CA SER A 92 -6.38 9.05 -3.89
C SER A 92 -5.73 10.21 -4.65
N LEU A 93 -6.54 11.16 -5.14
CA LEU A 93 -6.06 12.32 -5.90
C LEU A 93 -5.22 13.27 -5.05
N LEU A 94 -5.65 13.56 -3.81
CA LEU A 94 -4.89 14.40 -2.88
C LEU A 94 -3.54 13.76 -2.55
N THR A 95 -3.50 12.46 -2.30
CA THR A 95 -2.26 11.73 -2.06
C THR A 95 -1.36 11.77 -3.29
N ALA A 96 -1.90 11.53 -4.49
CA ALA A 96 -1.15 11.61 -5.74
C ALA A 96 -0.55 13.01 -5.94
N LEU A 97 -1.34 14.06 -5.73
CA LEU A 97 -0.91 15.45 -5.87
C LEU A 97 0.18 15.80 -4.85
N ALA A 98 -0.08 15.54 -3.57
CA ALA A 98 0.85 15.86 -2.48
C ALA A 98 2.21 15.17 -2.66
N LEU A 99 2.21 13.88 -3.01
CA LEU A 99 3.44 13.14 -3.21
C LEU A 99 4.16 13.49 -4.52
N THR A 100 3.42 13.89 -5.56
CA THR A 100 4.03 14.41 -6.78
C THR A 100 4.72 15.75 -6.52
N VAL A 101 4.09 16.65 -5.78
CA VAL A 101 4.69 17.92 -5.37
C VAL A 101 5.92 17.67 -4.48
N LEU A 102 5.80 16.77 -3.50
CA LEU A 102 6.91 16.38 -2.63
C LEU A 102 8.09 15.81 -3.44
N SER A 103 7.80 14.94 -4.42
CA SER A 103 8.81 14.38 -5.31
C SER A 103 9.52 15.45 -6.14
N ALA A 104 8.77 16.44 -6.66
CA ALA A 104 9.33 17.55 -7.42
C ALA A 104 10.23 18.45 -6.56
N VAL A 105 9.77 18.79 -5.34
CA VAL A 105 10.52 19.61 -4.38
C VAL A 105 11.79 18.90 -3.87
N SER A 106 11.71 17.59 -3.62
CA SER A 106 12.85 16.77 -3.19
C SER A 106 13.80 16.33 -4.32
N ARG A 107 13.73 16.98 -5.48
CA ARG A 107 14.55 16.65 -6.67
C ARG A 107 14.48 15.17 -7.04
N ASN A 108 13.25 14.63 -7.13
CA ASN A 108 12.95 13.23 -7.43
C ASN A 108 13.38 12.23 -6.33
N GLY A 109 13.42 12.65 -5.08
CA GLY A 109 13.69 11.77 -3.94
C GLY A 109 12.65 10.65 -3.73
N LEU A 110 11.43 10.82 -4.26
CA LEU A 110 10.37 9.81 -4.23
C LEU A 110 10.08 9.29 -5.64
N GLY A 111 10.08 7.96 -5.80
CA GLY A 111 9.83 7.30 -7.07
C GLY A 111 8.38 7.48 -7.58
N ARG A 112 8.19 7.64 -8.89
CA ARG A 112 6.84 7.68 -9.50
C ARG A 112 6.02 6.41 -9.22
N GLY A 113 6.69 5.28 -8.96
CA GLY A 113 6.06 4.02 -8.54
C GLY A 113 5.42 4.14 -7.16
N ASP A 114 6.14 4.74 -6.21
CA ASP A 114 5.67 4.94 -4.83
C ASP A 114 4.49 5.90 -4.77
N VAL A 115 4.50 6.97 -5.60
CA VAL A 115 3.35 7.89 -5.71
C VAL A 115 2.09 7.15 -6.15
N ARG A 116 2.17 6.31 -7.18
CA ARG A 116 1.02 5.51 -7.66
C ARG A 116 0.57 4.50 -6.62
N LEU A 117 1.51 3.79 -6.00
CA LEU A 117 1.21 2.83 -4.96
C LEU A 117 0.48 3.53 -3.79
N ALA A 118 1.02 4.63 -3.28
CA ALA A 118 0.42 5.39 -2.19
C ALA A 118 -1.00 5.87 -2.53
N SER A 119 -1.24 6.30 -3.78
CA SER A 119 -2.57 6.72 -4.22
C SER A 119 -3.59 5.57 -4.21
N VAL A 120 -3.18 4.37 -4.66
CA VAL A 120 -4.01 3.16 -4.60
C VAL A 120 -4.28 2.75 -3.16
N LEU A 121 -3.27 2.81 -2.29
CA LEU A 121 -3.43 2.50 -0.86
C LEU A 121 -4.35 3.51 -0.17
N ALA A 122 -4.20 4.81 -0.46
CA ALA A 122 -5.07 5.86 0.07
C ALA A 122 -6.54 5.66 -0.34
N LEU A 123 -6.80 5.24 -1.59
CA LEU A 123 -8.13 4.89 -2.06
C LEU A 123 -8.77 3.77 -1.22
N HIS A 124 -8.03 2.68 -1.00
CA HIS A 124 -8.51 1.55 -0.19
C HIS A 124 -8.73 1.95 1.27
N LEU A 125 -7.79 2.65 1.89
CA LEU A 125 -7.92 3.11 3.28
C LEU A 125 -9.09 4.09 3.45
N ALA A 126 -9.32 4.97 2.47
CA ALA A 126 -10.42 5.93 2.48
C ALA A 126 -11.80 5.26 2.39
N SER A 127 -11.90 4.02 1.90
CA SER A 127 -13.13 3.23 1.96
C SER A 127 -13.54 2.89 3.40
N ILE A 128 -12.59 2.85 4.33
CA ILE A 128 -12.84 2.70 5.77
C ILE A 128 -13.14 4.09 6.37
N GLY A 129 -12.36 5.10 5.99
CA GLY A 129 -12.55 6.48 6.42
C GLY A 129 -11.41 7.40 5.97
N ALA A 130 -11.70 8.68 5.80
CA ALA A 130 -10.70 9.67 5.38
C ALA A 130 -9.52 9.78 6.36
N LEU A 131 -9.80 9.74 7.66
CA LEU A 131 -8.76 9.77 8.71
C LEU A 131 -7.90 8.50 8.69
N VAL A 132 -8.48 7.34 8.35
CA VAL A 132 -7.74 6.09 8.23
C VAL A 132 -6.74 6.19 7.09
N ALA A 133 -7.14 6.77 5.95
CA ALA A 133 -6.23 7.03 4.83
C ALA A 133 -5.09 7.98 5.23
N LEU A 134 -5.41 9.08 5.91
CA LEU A 134 -4.41 10.04 6.38
C LEU A 134 -3.41 9.39 7.34
N ARG A 135 -3.90 8.63 8.33
CA ARG A 135 -3.06 7.90 9.30
C ARG A 135 -2.16 6.88 8.62
N GLY A 136 -2.69 6.11 7.65
CA GLY A 136 -1.92 5.11 6.91
C GLY A 136 -0.77 5.73 6.11
N ILE A 137 -1.04 6.80 5.38
CA ILE A 137 0.00 7.52 4.63
C ILE A 137 1.00 8.17 5.58
N ALA A 138 0.55 8.85 6.65
CA ALA A 138 1.45 9.45 7.64
C ALA A 138 2.34 8.39 8.33
N LEU A 139 1.77 7.26 8.76
CA LEU A 139 2.52 6.16 9.37
C LEU A 139 3.58 5.60 8.42
N SER A 140 3.28 5.50 7.13
CA SER A 140 4.24 5.05 6.12
C SER A 140 5.48 5.95 6.07
N PHE A 141 5.27 7.27 6.13
CA PHE A 141 6.37 8.24 6.16
C PHE A 141 7.17 8.18 7.46
N VAL A 142 6.51 7.99 8.59
CA VAL A 142 7.20 7.85 9.88
C VAL A 142 8.06 6.59 9.87
N VAL A 143 7.49 5.44 9.53
CA VAL A 143 8.22 4.17 9.52
C VAL A 143 9.33 4.17 8.48
N GLY A 144 9.02 4.56 7.24
CA GLY A 144 10.00 4.63 6.16
C GLY A 144 11.12 5.62 6.45
N GLY A 145 10.78 6.78 7.02
CA GLY A 145 11.75 7.80 7.44
C GLY A 145 12.67 7.32 8.56
N LEU A 146 12.13 6.66 9.59
CA LEU A 146 12.95 6.09 10.67
C LEU A 146 13.93 5.03 10.16
N VAL A 147 13.47 4.17 9.26
CA VAL A 147 14.35 3.16 8.64
C VAL A 147 15.40 3.82 7.77
N ALA A 148 15.05 4.81 6.96
CA ALA A 148 16.00 5.53 6.11
C ALA A 148 17.08 6.22 6.96
N VAL A 149 16.70 6.89 8.05
CA VAL A 149 17.66 7.50 9.00
C VAL A 149 18.53 6.42 9.65
N GLY A 150 17.96 5.31 10.09
CA GLY A 150 18.73 4.19 10.66
C GLY A 150 19.77 3.61 9.70
N LEU A 151 19.43 3.46 8.42
CA LEU A 151 20.35 2.99 7.39
C LEU A 151 21.48 3.97 7.12
N VAL A 152 21.19 5.26 7.11
CA VAL A 152 22.22 6.31 6.94
C VAL A 152 23.17 6.35 8.15
N LEU A 153 22.62 6.31 9.37
CA LEU A 153 23.43 6.32 10.61
C LEU A 153 24.30 5.07 10.74
N SER A 154 23.80 3.92 10.29
CA SER A 154 24.60 2.66 10.28
C SER A 154 25.60 2.58 9.14
N ARG A 155 25.74 3.61 8.31
CA ARG A 155 26.63 3.68 7.13
C ARG A 155 26.40 2.54 6.11
N ARG A 156 25.23 1.89 6.16
CA ARG A 156 24.88 0.82 5.22
C ARG A 156 24.35 1.33 3.89
N THR A 157 24.06 2.62 3.80
CA THR A 157 23.61 3.29 2.57
C THR A 157 24.14 4.72 2.53
N THR A 158 24.25 5.30 1.34
CA THR A 158 24.60 6.71 1.15
C THR A 158 23.34 7.53 0.89
N ARG A 159 23.39 8.85 1.11
CA ARG A 159 22.28 9.77 0.84
C ARG A 159 21.78 9.76 -0.62
N SER A 160 22.59 9.24 -1.54
CA SER A 160 22.28 9.13 -2.97
C SER A 160 21.71 7.77 -3.38
N SER A 161 21.62 6.79 -2.45
CA SER A 161 21.06 5.49 -2.77
C SER A 161 19.53 5.58 -2.90
N THR A 162 18.97 4.95 -3.92
CA THR A 162 17.53 4.88 -4.12
C THR A 162 16.92 4.02 -3.01
N PHE A 163 16.11 4.63 -2.16
CA PHE A 163 15.43 3.95 -1.07
C PHE A 163 14.08 3.40 -1.57
N ALA A 164 13.89 2.07 -1.46
CA ALA A 164 12.63 1.43 -1.80
C ALA A 164 11.58 1.75 -0.74
N PHE A 165 10.70 2.74 -1.00
CA PHE A 165 9.69 3.20 -0.07
C PHE A 165 8.43 2.29 -0.05
N GLY A 166 8.17 1.59 -1.16
CA GLY A 166 7.00 0.75 -1.37
C GLY A 166 6.66 -0.25 -0.26
N PRO A 167 7.62 -1.04 0.26
CA PRO A 167 7.34 -1.99 1.35
C PRO A 167 6.79 -1.34 2.61
N TYR A 168 7.25 -0.13 2.97
CA TYR A 168 6.79 0.60 4.15
C TYR A 168 5.37 1.14 3.97
N LEU A 169 5.01 1.56 2.76
CA LEU A 169 3.66 1.93 2.38
C LEU A 169 2.68 0.76 2.60
N ILE A 170 3.05 -0.43 2.13
CA ILE A 170 2.21 -1.64 2.24
C ILE A 170 2.06 -2.04 3.71
N VAL A 171 3.17 -2.15 4.44
CA VAL A 171 3.15 -2.54 5.86
C VAL A 171 2.32 -1.57 6.70
N ALA A 172 2.50 -0.26 6.53
CA ALA A 172 1.73 0.74 7.26
C ALA A 172 0.23 0.68 6.93
N THR A 173 -0.13 0.43 5.66
CA THR A 173 -1.52 0.25 5.26
C THR A 173 -2.19 -0.88 6.03
N PHE A 174 -1.58 -2.07 6.06
CA PHE A 174 -2.15 -3.20 6.78
C PHE A 174 -2.08 -3.01 8.30
N ALA A 175 -1.05 -2.36 8.84
CA ALA A 175 -0.98 -2.03 10.26
C ALA A 175 -2.16 -1.15 10.69
N VAL A 176 -2.51 -0.13 9.92
CA VAL A 176 -3.64 0.76 10.23
C VAL A 176 -4.99 0.04 10.14
N VAL A 177 -5.15 -0.90 9.19
CA VAL A 177 -6.39 -1.68 9.06
C VAL A 177 -6.54 -2.68 10.20
N LEU A 178 -5.44 -3.36 10.58
CA LEU A 178 -5.47 -4.47 11.52
C LEU A 178 -5.42 -4.04 12.99
N ILE A 179 -4.78 -2.90 13.30
CA ILE A 179 -4.65 -2.41 14.68
C ILE A 179 -5.85 -1.52 15.02
N PRO A 180 -6.70 -1.89 16.03
CA PRO A 180 -7.92 -1.16 16.37
C PRO A 180 -7.71 0.31 16.72
N ALA A 181 -6.56 0.64 17.31
CA ALA A 181 -6.23 2.00 17.71
C ALA A 181 -6.11 3.00 16.54
N PHE A 182 -5.86 2.51 15.33
CA PHE A 182 -5.69 3.33 14.14
C PHE A 182 -6.91 3.34 13.21
N GLY A 183 -7.78 2.33 13.29
CA GLY A 183 -8.92 2.14 12.38
C GLY A 183 -10.24 2.76 12.86
N ARG A 184 -10.26 3.46 14.00
CA ARG A 184 -11.42 4.19 14.54
C ARG A 184 -11.25 5.68 14.39
#